data_cd93dfa5f343f9e6240cb1372f8344b8
#
_entry.id   cd93dfa5f343f9e6240cb1372f8344b8
#
_cell.length_a   1.000
_cell.length_b   1.000
_cell.length_c   1.000
_cell.angle_alpha   90.00
_cell.angle_beta   90.00
_cell.angle_gamma   90.00
#
_symmetry.space_group_name_H-M   'P 1'
#
loop_
_entity.id
_entity.type
_entity.pdbx_description
1 polymer ?
#
loop_
_entity_poly.entity_id
_entity_poly.type
_entity_poly.pdbx_seq_one_letter_code
_entity_poly.pdbx_strand_id
1 'polypeptide(L)'
;NGMLGSAGFSGHRGDVMTGNYLATLKDNPCYVANYNGSRQANSRSVPDINNTMATDLWANAIEQKQTQYKNTIFGNTSLYANQYRNYNYNYEHIGIEVPDGGNWGNSKDNEVCNAVDYPKESDQQFTLANLTAQKILTKFPDKRFQVYAYSTHADVPSASITINKNIDVQLIPTVYQMESSTNGLRNRWYNRFSN
;
A
#
# COMPACT_ATOMS: atom_id res chain seq x y z
N ASN A 1 23.97 -9.26 -7.99
CA ASN A 1 22.72 -8.54 -8.21
C ASN A 1 21.93 -8.54 -6.92
N GLY A 2 22.32 -7.61 -6.03
CA GLY A 2 21.85 -7.59 -4.67
C GLY A 2 20.37 -7.28 -4.61
N MET A 3 19.66 -8.02 -3.77
CA MET A 3 18.44 -7.51 -3.16
C MET A 3 18.81 -6.23 -2.43
N LEU A 4 18.62 -5.11 -3.05
CA LEU A 4 18.65 -3.82 -2.37
C LEU A 4 17.42 -3.80 -1.49
N GLY A 5 17.59 -4.24 -0.25
CA GLY A 5 16.59 -4.02 0.78
C GLY A 5 16.32 -2.53 0.81
N SER A 6 15.12 -2.13 0.43
CA SER A 6 14.66 -0.77 0.63
C SER A 6 14.58 -0.54 2.13
N ALA A 7 15.58 0.04 2.69
CA ALA A 7 15.64 0.38 4.10
C ALA A 7 14.82 1.59 4.45
N GLY A 8 13.90 1.89 3.75
CA GLY A 8 12.96 2.93 4.09
C GLY A 8 11.57 2.37 3.91
N PHE A 9 11.12 1.52 4.83
CA PHE A 9 9.69 1.23 4.90
C PHE A 9 9.07 0.66 3.61
N SER A 10 9.78 -0.23 2.94
CA SER A 10 9.15 -1.19 2.06
C SER A 10 8.52 -2.25 2.93
N GLY A 11 7.25 -2.39 2.87
CA GLY A 11 6.51 -3.36 3.64
C GLY A 11 5.13 -2.86 4.03
N HIS A 12 4.46 -3.70 4.75
CA HIS A 12 3.14 -3.38 5.27
C HIS A 12 3.17 -2.15 6.18
N ARG A 13 2.32 -1.17 5.88
CA ARG A 13 2.28 0.13 6.56
C ARG A 13 1.44 0.12 7.85
N GLY A 14 1.64 -0.90 8.68
CA GLY A 14 1.06 -0.92 10.04
C GLY A 14 1.45 0.29 10.89
N ASP A 15 2.59 0.92 10.60
CA ASP A 15 3.06 2.13 11.25
C ASP A 15 2.14 3.35 11.02
N VAL A 16 1.38 3.36 9.94
CA VAL A 16 0.38 4.40 9.64
C VAL A 16 -0.88 4.20 10.48
N MET A 17 -1.23 2.94 10.80
CA MET A 17 -2.47 2.58 11.52
C MET A 17 -2.40 2.89 13.02
N THR A 18 -1.93 4.07 13.38
CA THR A 18 -1.74 4.51 14.77
C THR A 18 -2.19 5.97 14.97
N GLY A 19 -2.30 6.38 16.23
CA GLY A 19 -2.52 7.79 16.60
C GLY A 19 -3.72 8.42 15.91
N ASN A 20 -3.54 9.62 15.39
CA ASN A 20 -4.60 10.44 14.81
C ASN A 20 -5.24 9.80 13.57
N TYR A 21 -4.47 9.07 12.75
CA TYR A 21 -5.03 8.40 11.58
C TYR A 21 -6.09 7.37 11.99
N LEU A 22 -5.73 6.46 12.89
CA LEU A 22 -6.68 5.44 13.37
C LEU A 22 -7.86 6.05 14.11
N ALA A 23 -7.65 7.12 14.89
CA ALA A 23 -8.75 7.86 15.54
C ALA A 23 -9.72 8.42 14.49
N THR A 24 -9.21 9.08 13.45
CA THR A 24 -10.04 9.62 12.36
C THR A 24 -10.85 8.53 11.66
N LEU A 25 -10.29 7.34 11.45
CA LEU A 25 -11.03 6.21 10.89
C LEU A 25 -12.16 5.74 11.81
N LYS A 26 -11.92 5.72 13.13
CA LYS A 26 -12.96 5.34 14.12
C LYS A 26 -14.12 6.32 14.13
N ASP A 27 -13.83 7.60 13.99
CA ASP A 27 -14.84 8.66 13.97
C ASP A 27 -15.61 8.72 12.63
N ASN A 28 -15.07 8.11 11.58
CA ASN A 28 -15.63 8.12 10.22
C ASN A 28 -15.68 6.70 9.62
N PRO A 29 -16.66 5.88 10.00
CA PRO A 29 -16.74 4.49 9.53
C PRO A 29 -16.74 4.35 8.00
N CYS A 30 -17.30 5.31 7.27
CA CYS A 30 -17.31 5.32 5.81
C CYS A 30 -15.92 5.52 5.17
N TYR A 31 -14.89 5.78 5.95
CA TYR A 31 -13.50 5.81 5.47
C TYR A 31 -12.84 4.43 5.46
N VAL A 32 -13.47 3.44 6.09
CA VAL A 32 -12.96 2.07 6.19
C VAL A 32 -13.70 1.19 5.18
N ALA A 33 -12.98 0.37 4.45
CA ALA A 33 -13.58 -0.63 3.56
C ALA A 33 -14.51 -1.57 4.34
N ASN A 34 -15.66 -1.92 3.77
CA ASN A 34 -16.59 -2.84 4.40
C ASN A 34 -16.11 -4.28 4.28
N TYR A 35 -15.58 -4.81 5.35
CA TYR A 35 -15.10 -6.18 5.42
C TYR A 35 -16.05 -7.03 6.26
N ASN A 36 -16.64 -8.07 5.65
CA ASN A 36 -17.61 -8.99 6.28
C ASN A 36 -18.79 -8.27 6.96
N GLY A 37 -19.29 -7.22 6.32
CA GLY A 37 -20.42 -6.45 6.87
C GLY A 37 -20.03 -5.44 7.96
N SER A 38 -18.75 -5.22 8.21
CA SER A 38 -18.25 -4.29 9.23
C SER A 38 -17.30 -3.24 8.68
N ARG A 39 -17.45 -2.00 9.13
CA ARG A 39 -16.55 -0.87 8.90
C ARG A 39 -15.83 -0.44 10.18
N GLN A 40 -15.62 -1.37 11.09
CA GLN A 40 -14.93 -1.07 12.34
C GLN A 40 -13.44 -0.85 12.13
N ALA A 41 -12.95 0.34 12.44
CA ALA A 41 -11.54 0.69 12.32
C ALA A 41 -10.66 -0.05 13.35
N ASN A 42 -9.64 -0.72 12.86
CA ASN A 42 -8.63 -1.43 13.64
C ASN A 42 -7.26 -1.39 12.92
N SER A 43 -6.26 -2.07 13.46
CA SER A 43 -4.90 -2.10 12.90
C SER A 43 -4.78 -2.76 11.51
N ARG A 44 -5.83 -3.43 11.03
CA ARG A 44 -5.88 -4.09 9.72
C ARG A 44 -6.83 -3.40 8.74
N SER A 45 -7.41 -2.27 9.13
CA SER A 45 -8.36 -1.56 8.27
C SER A 45 -7.69 -1.08 6.99
N VAL A 46 -8.41 -1.20 5.90
CA VAL A 46 -8.03 -0.68 4.59
C VAL A 46 -8.92 0.54 4.31
N PRO A 47 -8.38 1.63 3.73
CA PRO A 47 -9.20 2.74 3.30
C PRO A 47 -10.24 2.30 2.26
N ASP A 48 -11.44 2.82 2.33
CA ASP A 48 -12.43 2.58 1.29
C ASP A 48 -12.01 3.28 -0.01
N ILE A 49 -11.70 2.49 -1.03
CA ILE A 49 -11.24 3.02 -2.33
C ILE A 49 -12.31 3.83 -3.07
N ASN A 50 -13.57 3.66 -2.71
CA ASN A 50 -14.70 4.42 -3.27
C ASN A 50 -14.93 5.76 -2.55
N ASN A 51 -14.16 6.02 -1.48
CA ASN A 51 -14.23 7.26 -0.71
C ASN A 51 -12.94 8.07 -0.88
N THR A 52 -13.03 9.18 -1.62
CA THR A 52 -11.86 10.03 -1.91
C THR A 52 -11.23 10.62 -0.65
N MET A 53 -12.02 10.94 0.37
CA MET A 53 -11.50 11.45 1.65
C MET A 53 -10.67 10.38 2.37
N ALA A 54 -11.09 9.12 2.30
CA ALA A 54 -10.37 8.00 2.90
C ALA A 54 -9.02 7.76 2.21
N THR A 55 -9.01 7.74 0.87
CA THR A 55 -7.77 7.55 0.09
C THR A 55 -6.83 8.74 0.23
N ASP A 56 -7.37 9.95 0.32
CA ASP A 56 -6.60 11.16 0.60
C ASP A 56 -5.97 11.16 1.99
N LEU A 57 -6.74 10.75 2.99
CA LEU A 57 -6.25 10.61 4.36
C LEU A 57 -5.11 9.60 4.44
N TRP A 58 -5.24 8.46 3.75
CA TRP A 58 -4.20 7.44 3.65
C TRP A 58 -2.90 8.00 3.04
N ALA A 59 -2.99 8.64 1.89
CA ALA A 59 -1.84 9.23 1.23
C ALA A 59 -1.13 10.29 2.09
N ASN A 60 -1.90 11.15 2.76
CA ASN A 60 -1.38 12.16 3.69
C ASN A 60 -0.68 11.50 4.88
N ALA A 61 -1.23 10.43 5.44
CA ALA A 61 -0.63 9.73 6.57
C ALA A 61 0.70 9.06 6.19
N ILE A 62 0.80 8.48 5.00
CA ILE A 62 2.07 7.96 4.46
C ILE A 62 3.08 9.08 4.27
N GLU A 63 2.69 10.19 3.67
CA GLU A 63 3.57 11.35 3.45
C GLU A 63 4.10 11.91 4.77
N GLN A 64 3.24 12.06 5.78
CA GLN A 64 3.64 12.53 7.11
C GLN A 64 4.63 11.58 7.78
N LYS A 65 4.37 10.28 7.73
CA LYS A 65 5.30 9.27 8.27
C LYS A 65 6.65 9.31 7.55
N GLN A 66 6.65 9.41 6.23
CA GLN A 66 7.86 9.50 5.43
C GLN A 66 8.68 10.75 5.82
N THR A 67 8.04 11.89 6.01
CA THR A 67 8.68 13.13 6.46
C THR A 67 9.23 13.00 7.88
N GLN A 68 8.47 12.38 8.77
CA GLN A 68 8.90 12.14 10.16
C GLN A 68 10.15 11.27 10.19
N TYR A 69 10.20 10.18 9.43
CA TYR A 69 11.36 9.30 9.37
C TYR A 69 12.58 9.98 8.78
N LYS A 70 12.42 10.75 7.70
CA LYS A 70 13.49 11.54 7.12
C LYS A 70 14.11 12.46 8.18
N ASN A 71 13.29 13.18 8.92
CA ASN A 71 13.78 14.10 9.96
C ASN A 71 14.43 13.36 11.14
N THR A 72 13.90 12.21 11.53
CA THR A 72 14.46 11.42 12.65
C THR A 72 15.78 10.77 12.26
N ILE A 73 15.90 10.22 11.07
CA ILE A 73 17.10 9.51 10.62
C ILE A 73 18.22 10.51 10.26
N PHE A 74 17.90 11.65 9.66
CA PHE A 74 18.89 12.64 9.24
C PHE A 74 19.18 13.71 10.27
N GLY A 75 18.23 14.02 11.15
CA GLY A 75 18.41 15.00 12.22
C GLY A 75 19.12 14.46 13.47
N ASN A 76 19.17 13.14 13.64
CA ASN A 76 19.80 12.50 14.78
C ASN A 76 21.16 11.92 14.40
N THR A 77 22.24 12.46 14.97
CA THR A 77 23.61 11.93 14.88
C THR A 77 23.80 10.65 15.72
N SER A 78 22.74 9.93 16.03
CA SER A 78 22.80 8.68 16.78
C SER A 78 23.57 7.59 16.03
N LEU A 79 24.12 6.63 16.76
CA LEU A 79 24.85 5.46 16.24
C LEU A 79 24.11 4.75 15.10
N TYR A 80 22.78 4.74 15.12
CA TYR A 80 21.94 4.20 14.06
C TYR A 80 22.07 4.97 12.73
N ALA A 81 22.13 6.30 12.77
CA ALA A 81 22.31 7.10 11.55
C ALA A 81 23.64 6.80 10.87
N ASN A 82 24.70 6.54 11.62
CA ASN A 82 26.01 6.17 11.07
C ASN A 82 26.03 4.74 10.50
N GLN A 83 25.32 3.81 11.12
CA GLN A 83 25.22 2.45 10.66
C GLN A 83 24.44 2.35 9.34
N TYR A 84 23.45 3.18 9.16
CA TYR A 84 22.64 3.26 7.94
C TYR A 84 23.24 4.15 6.83
N ARG A 85 24.16 5.05 7.14
CA ARG A 85 24.89 5.87 6.14
C ARG A 85 25.74 5.04 5.18
N ASN A 86 26.24 3.89 5.61
CA ASN A 86 27.07 3.01 4.81
C ASN A 86 26.28 2.12 3.83
N TYR A 87 24.98 2.07 3.97
CA TYR A 87 24.12 1.44 2.99
C TYR A 87 23.53 2.59 2.16
N ASN A 88 23.73 2.58 0.85
CA ASN A 88 23.05 3.49 -0.09
C ASN A 88 21.55 3.24 -0.05
N TYR A 89 20.89 3.71 1.02
CA TYR A 89 19.45 3.66 1.14
C TYR A 89 18.84 4.61 0.13
N ASN A 90 18.27 4.05 -0.91
CA ASN A 90 17.58 4.81 -1.91
C ASN A 90 16.23 5.26 -1.34
N TYR A 91 16.21 6.46 -0.73
CA TYR A 91 14.99 7.11 -0.24
C TYR A 91 14.01 7.49 -1.37
N GLU A 92 14.30 7.07 -2.58
CA GLU A 92 13.43 7.26 -3.73
C GLU A 92 12.19 6.36 -3.66
N HIS A 93 12.27 5.21 -2.97
CA HIS A 93 11.18 4.26 -2.87
C HIS A 93 10.39 4.45 -1.57
N ILE A 94 9.08 4.65 -1.70
CA ILE A 94 8.14 4.77 -0.59
C ILE A 94 7.24 3.54 -0.60
N GLY A 95 7.23 2.75 0.47
CA GLY A 95 6.26 1.68 0.64
C GLY A 95 4.85 2.26 0.82
N ILE A 96 3.89 1.78 0.06
CA ILE A 96 2.48 2.23 0.10
C ILE A 96 1.52 1.06 0.32
N GLU A 97 2.04 -0.07 0.76
CA GLU A 97 1.28 -1.27 1.08
C GLU A 97 0.41 -1.06 2.31
N VAL A 98 -0.80 -1.61 2.31
CA VAL A 98 -1.66 -1.64 3.50
C VAL A 98 -1.05 -2.52 4.60
N PRO A 99 -1.58 -2.46 5.85
CA PRO A 99 -1.14 -3.36 6.91
C PRO A 99 -1.26 -4.85 6.52
N ASP A 100 -0.36 -5.68 7.04
CA ASP A 100 -0.40 -7.12 6.81
C ASP A 100 -1.73 -7.73 7.24
N GLY A 101 -2.32 -8.56 6.37
CA GLY A 101 -3.65 -9.09 6.57
C GLY A 101 -4.73 -8.01 6.52
N GLY A 102 -4.55 -7.00 5.69
CA GLY A 102 -5.52 -5.91 5.48
C GLY A 102 -6.92 -6.43 5.16
N ASN A 103 -7.91 -5.82 5.80
CA ASN A 103 -9.33 -6.15 5.63
C ASN A 103 -9.88 -5.45 4.37
N TRP A 104 -9.62 -6.02 3.21
CA TRP A 104 -10.14 -5.51 1.94
C TRP A 104 -11.67 -5.58 1.89
N GLY A 105 -12.29 -4.60 1.24
CA GLY A 105 -13.74 -4.56 1.09
C GLY A 105 -14.26 -5.78 0.33
N ASN A 106 -15.28 -6.43 0.87
CA ASN A 106 -15.90 -7.61 0.28
C ASN A 106 -17.42 -7.69 0.48
N SER A 107 -17.99 -6.71 1.16
CA SER A 107 -19.41 -6.67 1.47
C SER A 107 -20.01 -5.33 1.08
N LYS A 108 -21.22 -5.35 0.50
CA LYS A 108 -21.99 -4.14 0.26
C LYS A 108 -22.50 -3.56 1.57
N ASP A 109 -22.51 -2.23 1.67
CA ASP A 109 -23.30 -1.56 2.69
C ASP A 109 -24.71 -1.35 2.21
N ASN A 110 -25.64 -1.59 3.13
CA ASN A 110 -27.00 -1.20 2.91
C ASN A 110 -27.18 0.29 3.32
N GLU A 111 -26.86 1.22 2.40
CA GLU A 111 -27.31 2.62 2.44
C GLU A 111 -26.46 3.69 3.16
N VAL A 112 -25.61 3.35 4.14
CA VAL A 112 -24.98 4.38 4.99
C VAL A 112 -23.77 5.08 4.33
N CYS A 113 -23.02 4.38 3.47
CA CYS A 113 -21.75 4.87 2.92
C CYS A 113 -21.68 4.85 1.38
N ASN A 114 -22.80 4.99 0.66
CA ASN A 114 -22.87 4.90 -0.80
C ASN A 114 -22.29 3.59 -1.33
N ALA A 115 -22.82 2.49 -0.86
CA ALA A 115 -22.30 1.16 -1.10
C ALA A 115 -22.16 0.80 -2.59
N VAL A 116 -20.94 0.68 -3.01
CA VAL A 116 -20.55 0.14 -4.31
C VAL A 116 -20.05 -1.29 -4.10
N ASP A 117 -20.20 -2.14 -5.11
CA ASP A 117 -19.55 -3.44 -5.09
C ASP A 117 -18.02 -3.26 -5.09
N TYR A 118 -17.36 -3.96 -4.18
CA TYR A 118 -15.91 -3.98 -4.20
C TYR A 118 -15.41 -4.90 -5.33
N PRO A 119 -14.45 -4.43 -6.13
CA PRO A 119 -13.76 -5.30 -7.06
C PRO A 119 -12.87 -6.30 -6.31
N LYS A 120 -12.26 -7.24 -7.02
CA LYS A 120 -11.30 -8.18 -6.42
C LYS A 120 -10.18 -7.45 -5.67
N GLU A 121 -9.59 -8.08 -4.67
CA GLU A 121 -8.62 -7.45 -3.76
C GLU A 121 -7.40 -6.87 -4.48
N SER A 122 -6.89 -7.52 -5.53
CA SER A 122 -5.81 -6.96 -6.34
C SER A 122 -6.20 -5.66 -7.04
N ASP A 123 -7.44 -5.53 -7.49
CA ASP A 123 -7.94 -4.29 -8.10
C ASP A 123 -8.06 -3.18 -7.06
N GLN A 124 -8.52 -3.49 -5.84
CA GLN A 124 -8.55 -2.55 -4.74
C GLN A 124 -7.14 -2.07 -4.36
N GLN A 125 -6.20 -3.01 -4.24
CA GLN A 125 -4.81 -2.73 -3.91
C GLN A 125 -4.17 -1.77 -4.91
N PHE A 126 -4.26 -2.08 -6.21
CA PHE A 126 -3.62 -1.25 -7.23
C PHE A 126 -4.36 0.05 -7.51
N THR A 127 -5.65 0.11 -7.27
CA THR A 127 -6.40 1.38 -7.26
C THR A 127 -5.92 2.29 -6.12
N LEU A 128 -5.85 1.77 -4.89
CA LEU A 128 -5.35 2.53 -3.75
C LEU A 128 -3.90 2.98 -3.95
N ALA A 129 -3.05 2.10 -4.47
CA ALA A 129 -1.66 2.41 -4.77
C ALA A 129 -1.54 3.55 -5.80
N ASN A 130 -2.31 3.50 -6.89
CA ASN A 130 -2.33 4.54 -7.90
C ASN A 130 -2.77 5.90 -7.33
N LEU A 131 -3.86 5.94 -6.57
CA LEU A 131 -4.38 7.16 -5.94
C LEU A 131 -3.36 7.75 -4.96
N THR A 132 -2.74 6.89 -4.15
CA THR A 132 -1.69 7.29 -3.20
C THR A 132 -0.47 7.86 -3.92
N ALA A 133 0.04 7.15 -4.93
CA ALA A 133 1.18 7.59 -5.71
C ALA A 133 0.89 8.91 -6.43
N GLN A 134 -0.27 9.02 -7.09
CA GLN A 134 -0.67 10.24 -7.79
C GLN A 134 -0.68 11.45 -6.86
N LYS A 135 -1.24 11.31 -5.66
CA LYS A 135 -1.28 12.40 -4.69
C LYS A 135 0.10 12.83 -4.20
N ILE A 136 0.97 11.87 -3.86
CA ILE A 136 2.31 12.17 -3.37
C ILE A 136 3.19 12.77 -4.49
N LEU A 137 3.06 12.30 -5.73
CA LEU A 137 3.80 12.82 -6.89
C LEU A 137 3.49 14.29 -7.21
N THR A 138 2.35 14.83 -6.80
CA THR A 138 2.09 16.28 -6.96
C THR A 138 3.10 17.15 -6.22
N LYS A 139 3.64 16.65 -5.11
CA LYS A 139 4.64 17.35 -4.29
C LYS A 139 6.07 16.83 -4.51
N PHE A 140 6.20 15.56 -4.87
CA PHE A 140 7.48 14.85 -4.97
C PHE A 140 7.54 14.05 -6.29
N PRO A 141 7.73 14.73 -7.44
CA PRO A 141 7.56 14.11 -8.77
C PRO A 141 8.57 13.00 -9.08
N ASP A 142 9.71 12.99 -8.41
CA ASP A 142 10.79 12.01 -8.64
C ASP A 142 10.70 10.76 -7.76
N LYS A 143 9.66 10.66 -6.91
CA LYS A 143 9.51 9.52 -6.02
C LYS A 143 9.04 8.27 -6.76
N ARG A 144 9.53 7.13 -6.28
CA ARG A 144 9.04 5.82 -6.66
C ARG A 144 8.34 5.18 -5.47
N PHE A 145 7.44 4.28 -5.77
CA PHE A 145 6.63 3.59 -4.75
C PHE A 145 6.83 2.10 -4.87
N GLN A 146 6.70 1.41 -3.75
CA GLN A 146 6.73 -0.04 -3.72
C GLN A 146 5.43 -0.59 -3.17
N VAL A 147 4.92 -1.60 -3.83
CA VAL A 147 3.73 -2.35 -3.42
C VAL A 147 3.98 -3.83 -3.62
N TYR A 148 3.42 -4.66 -2.72
CA TYR A 148 3.52 -6.10 -2.83
C TYR A 148 2.33 -6.69 -3.59
N ALA A 149 2.61 -7.59 -4.53
CA ALA A 149 1.63 -8.55 -5.02
C ALA A 149 1.74 -9.80 -4.11
N TYR A 150 0.88 -9.88 -3.11
CA TYR A 150 1.04 -10.80 -1.99
C TYR A 150 -0.30 -11.35 -1.52
N SER A 151 -0.32 -12.58 -1.00
CA SER A 151 -1.49 -13.21 -0.41
C SER A 151 -2.74 -13.13 -1.30
N THR A 152 -3.85 -12.60 -0.81
CA THR A 152 -5.14 -12.50 -1.51
C THR A 152 -5.14 -11.48 -2.65
N HIS A 153 -4.22 -10.53 -2.63
CA HIS A 153 -4.03 -9.53 -3.71
C HIS A 153 -2.77 -9.80 -4.55
N ALA A 154 -2.29 -11.05 -4.56
CA ALA A 154 -1.12 -11.44 -5.36
C ALA A 154 -1.39 -11.44 -6.86
N ASP A 155 -2.65 -11.58 -7.27
CA ASP A 155 -3.00 -11.70 -8.68
C ASP A 155 -2.87 -10.37 -9.44
N VAL A 156 -2.72 -10.47 -10.75
CA VAL A 156 -2.65 -9.31 -11.64
C VAL A 156 -3.98 -8.54 -11.57
N PRO A 157 -3.96 -7.22 -11.43
CA PRO A 157 -5.19 -6.44 -11.47
C PRO A 157 -5.87 -6.52 -12.84
N SER A 158 -7.15 -6.22 -12.87
CA SER A 158 -7.96 -6.18 -14.11
C SER A 158 -7.33 -5.25 -15.15
N ALA A 159 -7.56 -5.54 -16.43
CA ALA A 159 -6.97 -4.79 -17.55
C ALA A 159 -7.35 -3.30 -17.55
N SER A 160 -8.48 -2.94 -16.93
CA SER A 160 -8.93 -1.56 -16.77
C SER A 160 -8.06 -0.74 -15.81
N ILE A 161 -7.23 -1.39 -14.97
CA ILE A 161 -6.37 -0.71 -14.00
C ILE A 161 -4.96 -0.57 -14.57
N THR A 162 -4.60 0.61 -15.02
CA THR A 162 -3.24 0.92 -15.44
C THR A 162 -2.39 1.25 -14.21
N ILE A 163 -1.35 0.46 -13.97
CA ILE A 163 -0.45 0.71 -12.84
C ILE A 163 0.43 1.93 -13.17
N ASN A 164 0.51 2.88 -12.24
CA ASN A 164 1.34 4.08 -12.40
C ASN A 164 2.81 3.67 -12.60
N LYS A 165 3.47 4.27 -13.58
CA LYS A 165 4.87 3.99 -13.95
C LYS A 165 5.88 4.20 -12.80
N ASN A 166 5.51 4.95 -11.78
CA ASN A 166 6.34 5.18 -10.60
C ASN A 166 6.13 4.11 -9.50
N ILE A 167 5.29 3.10 -9.75
CA ILE A 167 5.04 2.01 -8.81
C ILE A 167 5.82 0.78 -9.23
N ASP A 168 6.69 0.31 -8.35
CA ASP A 168 7.38 -0.96 -8.47
C ASP A 168 6.59 -2.05 -7.74
N VAL A 169 6.23 -3.10 -8.47
CA VAL A 169 5.49 -4.22 -7.90
C VAL A 169 6.47 -5.32 -7.53
N GLN A 170 6.50 -5.67 -6.25
CA GLN A 170 7.27 -6.80 -5.77
C GLN A 170 6.34 -8.01 -5.60
N LEU A 171 6.53 -9.01 -6.43
CA LEU A 171 5.82 -10.28 -6.32
C LEU A 171 6.40 -11.09 -5.16
N ILE A 172 5.58 -11.39 -4.17
CA ILE A 172 5.93 -12.21 -3.00
C ILE A 172 5.12 -13.50 -3.04
N PRO A 173 5.66 -14.59 -3.61
CA PRO A 173 4.98 -15.86 -3.65
C PRO A 173 4.86 -16.46 -2.25
N THR A 174 3.67 -16.86 -1.85
CA THR A 174 3.48 -17.66 -0.65
C THR A 174 3.88 -19.12 -0.91
N VAL A 175 4.19 -19.86 0.16
CA VAL A 175 4.64 -21.25 0.06
C VAL A 175 3.68 -22.12 -0.76
N TYR A 176 2.36 -21.90 -0.64
CA TYR A 176 1.34 -22.62 -1.41
C TYR A 176 1.29 -22.24 -2.90
N GLN A 177 1.85 -21.11 -3.28
CA GLN A 177 1.91 -20.64 -4.66
C GLN A 177 3.19 -21.08 -5.37
N MET A 178 4.13 -21.66 -4.65
CA MET A 178 5.46 -21.99 -5.19
C MET A 178 5.49 -23.24 -6.06
N GLU A 179 4.56 -24.18 -5.91
CA GLU A 179 4.71 -25.50 -6.56
C GLU A 179 4.10 -25.61 -7.96
N SER A 180 2.92 -25.10 -8.24
CA SER A 180 2.31 -25.22 -9.58
C SER A 180 1.77 -23.91 -10.15
N SER A 181 1.33 -23.02 -9.29
CA SER A 181 0.73 -21.74 -9.70
C SER A 181 1.74 -20.59 -9.83
N THR A 182 2.95 -20.73 -9.25
CA THR A 182 3.94 -19.64 -9.26
C THR A 182 4.40 -19.31 -10.67
N ASN A 183 4.59 -20.31 -11.52
CA ASN A 183 4.91 -20.06 -12.92
C ASN A 183 3.74 -19.37 -13.64
N GLY A 184 2.50 -19.77 -13.35
CA GLY A 184 1.31 -19.12 -13.87
C GLY A 184 1.18 -17.68 -13.39
N LEU A 185 1.34 -17.43 -12.09
CA LEU A 185 1.29 -16.09 -11.50
C LEU A 185 2.41 -15.21 -12.05
N ARG A 186 3.65 -15.70 -12.04
CA ARG A 186 4.80 -14.98 -12.57
C ARG A 186 4.63 -14.64 -14.05
N ASN A 187 4.12 -15.57 -14.86
CA ASN A 187 3.89 -15.34 -16.28
C ASN A 187 2.78 -14.32 -16.51
N ARG A 188 1.69 -14.33 -15.71
CA ARG A 188 0.64 -13.31 -15.80
C ARG A 188 1.18 -11.93 -15.54
N TRP A 189 2.03 -11.76 -14.50
CA TRP A 189 2.68 -10.50 -14.20
C TRP A 189 3.67 -10.09 -15.29
N TYR A 190 4.49 -11.02 -15.77
CA TYR A 190 5.42 -10.75 -16.86
C TYR A 190 4.68 -10.26 -18.10
N ASN A 191 3.63 -10.96 -18.53
CA ASN A 191 2.85 -10.56 -19.70
C ASN A 191 2.16 -9.20 -19.52
N ARG A 192 1.84 -8.81 -18.28
CA ARG A 192 1.24 -7.51 -17.96
C ARG A 192 2.17 -6.35 -18.24
N PHE A 193 3.47 -6.52 -18.02
CA PHE A 193 4.47 -5.46 -18.17
C PHE A 193 5.29 -5.54 -19.46
N SER A 194 5.13 -6.60 -20.25
CA SER A 194 5.87 -6.81 -21.50
C SER A 194 5.16 -6.28 -22.75
N ASN A 195 3.93 -5.82 -22.59
CA ASN A 195 3.09 -5.19 -23.61
C ASN A 195 2.93 -3.69 -23.28
#